data_e8e89f54051c3ea4a5dd5d00039535fa
#
_entry.id   e8e89f54051c3ea4a5dd5d00039535fa
#
_cell.length_a   1.000
_cell.length_b   1.000
_cell.length_c   1.000
_cell.angle_alpha   90.00
_cell.angle_beta   90.00
_cell.angle_gamma   90.00
#
_symmetry.space_group_name_H-M   'P 1'
#
loop_
_entity.id
_entity.type
_entity.pdbx_description
1 polymer ?
#
loop_
_entity_poly.entity_id
_entity_poly.type
_entity_poly.pdbx_seq_one_letter_code
_entity_poly.pdbx_strand_id
1 'polypeptide(L)'
;VLLVFACETVLQFEIPVSIVTTTAIATMYENIEKKSPGFYDNLKNGAAFTFYYLAVQKGGNLSENIGEAFAMLCSVKNKDGFVEAGKTVWNLAVDIIEKEIEKAGFKYI
;
A
#
# COMPACT_ATOMS: atom_id res chain seq x y z
N VAL A 1 -2.12 7.30 2.13
CA VAL A 1 -2.26 6.62 0.83
C VAL A 1 -1.28 5.46 0.71
N LEU A 2 -0.01 5.69 1.07
CA LEU A 2 0.99 4.62 0.98
C LEU A 2 0.63 3.40 1.84
N LEU A 3 0.15 3.62 3.06
CA LEU A 3 -0.26 2.52 3.95
C LEU A 3 -1.44 1.73 3.37
N VAL A 4 -2.43 2.42 2.82
CA VAL A 4 -3.57 1.75 2.18
C VAL A 4 -3.12 0.96 0.95
N PHE A 5 -2.25 1.54 0.14
CA PHE A 5 -1.68 0.86 -1.02
C PHE A 5 -0.91 -0.39 -0.59
N ALA A 6 -0.12 -0.29 0.48
CA ALA A 6 0.64 -1.42 1.01
C ALA A 6 -0.30 -2.54 1.47
N CYS A 7 -1.37 -2.20 2.20
CA CYS A 7 -2.37 -3.19 2.65
C CYS A 7 -2.97 -3.94 1.47
N GLU A 8 -3.43 -3.21 0.47
CA GLU A 8 -4.05 -3.82 -0.71
C GLU A 8 -3.07 -4.71 -1.46
N THR A 9 -1.85 -4.21 -1.69
CA THR A 9 -0.84 -4.93 -2.45
C THR A 9 -0.41 -6.21 -1.74
N VAL A 10 -0.13 -6.13 -0.44
CA VAL A 10 0.31 -7.31 0.32
C VAL A 10 -0.82 -8.34 0.42
N LEU A 11 -2.06 -7.90 0.63
CA LEU A 11 -3.19 -8.82 0.64
C LEU A 11 -3.33 -9.56 -0.69
N GLN A 12 -3.14 -8.88 -1.79
CA GLN A 12 -3.19 -9.50 -3.12
C GLN A 12 -2.06 -10.48 -3.36
N PHE A 13 -0.86 -10.20 -2.87
CA PHE A 13 0.28 -11.09 -3.02
C PHE A 13 0.23 -12.28 -2.07
N GLU A 14 -0.16 -12.06 -0.83
CA GLU A 14 -0.15 -13.09 0.21
C GLU A 14 -1.38 -13.99 0.18
N ILE A 15 -2.51 -13.47 -0.27
CA ILE A 15 -3.77 -14.21 -0.37
C ILE A 15 -4.28 -14.06 -1.81
N PRO A 16 -3.73 -14.86 -2.75
CA PRO A 16 -4.07 -14.68 -4.16
C PRO A 16 -5.51 -15.05 -4.46
N VAL A 17 -6.13 -14.26 -5.28
CA VAL A 17 -7.46 -14.39 -5.88
C VAL A 17 -8.43 -15.26 -5.08
N SER A 18 -9.08 -14.68 -4.09
CA SER A 18 -10.10 -15.37 -3.34
C SER A 18 -11.21 -14.40 -2.97
N ILE A 19 -12.38 -14.96 -2.68
CA ILE A 19 -13.50 -14.20 -2.13
C ILE A 19 -13.07 -13.52 -0.83
N VAL A 20 -12.22 -14.18 -0.05
CA VAL A 20 -11.69 -13.65 1.22
C VAL A 20 -10.89 -12.36 0.98
N THR A 21 -9.97 -12.40 0.03
CA THR A 21 -9.14 -11.21 -0.29
C THR A 21 -10.01 -10.06 -0.80
N THR A 22 -10.89 -10.34 -1.74
CA THR A 22 -11.80 -9.35 -2.30
C THR A 22 -12.67 -8.73 -1.22
N THR A 23 -13.24 -9.56 -0.34
CA THR A 23 -14.08 -9.10 0.76
C THR A 23 -13.29 -8.26 1.76
N ALA A 24 -12.07 -8.69 2.09
CA ALA A 24 -11.21 -7.93 3.02
C ALA A 24 -10.88 -6.54 2.49
N ILE A 25 -10.51 -6.44 1.22
CA ILE A 25 -10.20 -5.17 0.57
C ILE A 25 -11.45 -4.28 0.52
N ALA A 26 -12.59 -4.83 0.11
CA ALA A 26 -13.84 -4.09 0.06
C ALA A 26 -14.25 -3.56 1.44
N THR A 27 -14.11 -4.38 2.48
CA THR A 27 -14.42 -3.98 3.85
C THR A 27 -13.50 -2.87 4.32
N MET A 28 -12.21 -2.95 3.98
CA MET A 28 -11.26 -1.90 4.31
C MET A 28 -11.68 -0.56 3.70
N TYR A 29 -12.05 -0.53 2.43
CA TYR A 29 -12.48 0.69 1.76
C TYR A 29 -13.80 1.22 2.33
N GLU A 30 -14.75 0.34 2.66
CA GLU A 30 -16.00 0.76 3.33
C GLU A 30 -15.73 1.44 4.66
N ASN A 31 -14.82 0.89 5.45
CA ASN A 31 -14.47 1.47 6.75
C ASN A 31 -13.80 2.83 6.59
N ILE A 32 -12.93 2.99 5.60
CA ILE A 32 -12.30 4.29 5.29
C ILE A 32 -13.35 5.31 4.88
N GLU A 33 -14.28 4.92 4.01
CA GLU A 33 -15.36 5.81 3.57
C GLU A 33 -16.21 6.29 4.75
N LYS A 34 -16.57 5.39 5.66
CA LYS A 34 -17.40 5.73 6.83
C LYS A 34 -16.67 6.62 7.83
N LYS A 35 -15.39 6.33 8.10
CA LYS A 35 -14.63 7.03 9.13
C LYS A 35 -13.95 8.30 8.66
N SER A 36 -13.59 8.35 7.40
CA SER A 36 -12.85 9.48 6.82
C SER A 36 -13.23 9.69 5.35
N PRO A 37 -14.45 10.21 5.10
CA PRO A 37 -14.94 10.37 3.72
C PRO A 37 -14.04 11.25 2.85
N GLY A 38 -13.45 12.30 3.42
CA GLY A 38 -12.52 13.16 2.68
C GLY A 38 -11.26 12.42 2.24
N PHE A 39 -10.72 11.58 3.11
CA PHE A 39 -9.58 10.74 2.78
C PHE A 39 -9.95 9.70 1.72
N TYR A 40 -11.13 9.10 1.84
CA TYR A 40 -11.63 8.15 0.85
C TYR A 40 -11.73 8.80 -0.54
N ASP A 41 -12.25 10.02 -0.61
CA ASP A 41 -12.35 10.74 -1.88
C ASP A 41 -10.98 11.00 -2.48
N ASN A 42 -9.98 11.34 -1.67
CA ASN A 42 -8.61 11.51 -2.12
C ASN A 42 -8.00 10.22 -2.66
N LEU A 43 -8.26 9.09 -2.00
CA LEU A 43 -7.82 7.78 -2.49
C LEU A 43 -8.42 7.47 -3.85
N LYS A 44 -9.72 7.70 -3.99
CA LYS A 44 -10.47 7.35 -5.19
C LYS A 44 -10.11 8.24 -6.38
N ASN A 45 -9.91 9.54 -6.15
CA ASN A 45 -9.73 10.53 -7.20
C ASN A 45 -8.29 10.98 -7.39
N GLY A 46 -7.40 10.66 -6.44
CA GLY A 46 -6.01 11.08 -6.49
C GLY A 46 -5.14 10.21 -7.38
N ALA A 47 -4.02 10.75 -7.83
CA ALA A 47 -3.07 10.05 -8.68
C ALA A 47 -2.08 9.16 -7.90
N ALA A 48 -2.08 9.23 -6.57
CA ALA A 48 -1.09 8.54 -5.75
C ALA A 48 -1.06 7.03 -5.97
N PHE A 49 -2.23 6.39 -6.03
CA PHE A 49 -2.30 4.95 -6.31
C PHE A 49 -1.66 4.59 -7.64
N THR A 50 -1.88 5.41 -8.66
CA THR A 50 -1.29 5.18 -9.98
C THR A 50 0.23 5.23 -9.92
N PHE A 51 0.79 6.21 -9.21
CA PHE A 51 2.24 6.31 -9.04
C PHE A 51 2.82 5.09 -8.32
N TYR A 52 2.19 4.63 -7.26
CA TYR A 52 2.65 3.45 -6.54
C TYR A 52 2.48 2.18 -7.37
N TYR A 53 1.39 2.06 -8.09
CA TYR A 53 1.16 0.94 -8.98
C TYR A 53 2.25 0.85 -10.07
N LEU A 54 2.59 1.98 -10.68
CA LEU A 54 3.66 2.04 -11.66
C LEU A 54 5.02 1.68 -11.04
N ALA A 55 5.25 2.10 -9.80
CA ALA A 55 6.46 1.75 -9.08
C ALA A 55 6.58 0.23 -8.89
N VAL A 56 5.49 -0.44 -8.58
CA VAL A 56 5.47 -1.92 -8.46
C VAL A 56 5.79 -2.58 -9.81
N GLN A 57 5.25 -2.05 -10.89
CA GLN A 57 5.43 -2.63 -12.22
C GLN A 57 6.79 -2.36 -12.84
N LYS A 58 7.49 -1.34 -12.36
CA LYS A 58 8.80 -0.95 -12.89
C LYS A 58 9.84 -2.06 -12.82
N GLY A 59 9.71 -2.94 -11.83
CA GLY A 59 10.70 -4.01 -11.62
C GLY A 59 11.94 -3.51 -10.88
N GLY A 60 12.83 -4.43 -10.55
CA GLY A 60 14.01 -4.13 -9.76
C GLY A 60 13.70 -4.08 -8.26
N ASN A 61 14.32 -3.15 -7.55
CA ASN A 61 14.12 -3.04 -6.10
C ASN A 61 12.81 -2.33 -5.78
N LEU A 62 11.84 -3.08 -5.28
CA LEU A 62 10.51 -2.59 -4.98
C LEU A 62 10.52 -1.48 -3.91
N SER A 63 11.26 -1.67 -2.81
CA SER A 63 11.37 -0.65 -1.75
C SER A 63 11.90 0.67 -2.28
N GLU A 64 12.92 0.62 -3.13
CA GLU A 64 13.48 1.80 -3.77
C GLU A 64 12.46 2.52 -4.65
N ASN A 65 11.76 1.75 -5.48
CA ASN A 65 10.76 2.30 -6.38
C ASN A 65 9.62 2.96 -5.62
N ILE A 66 9.14 2.35 -4.56
CA ILE A 66 8.10 2.90 -3.70
C ILE A 66 8.60 4.15 -2.99
N GLY A 67 9.83 4.12 -2.48
CA GLY A 67 10.45 5.29 -1.84
C GLY A 67 10.56 6.48 -2.77
N GLU A 68 10.98 6.25 -4.02
CA GLU A 68 11.05 7.29 -5.04
C GLU A 68 9.68 7.88 -5.37
N ALA A 69 8.66 7.03 -5.51
CA ALA A 69 7.30 7.49 -5.76
C ALA A 69 6.79 8.33 -4.60
N PHE A 70 7.05 7.90 -3.36
CA PHE A 70 6.69 8.66 -2.17
C PHE A 70 7.34 10.05 -2.17
N ALA A 71 8.63 10.13 -2.46
CA ALA A 71 9.35 11.38 -2.52
C ALA A 71 8.79 12.32 -3.59
N MET A 72 8.47 11.78 -4.76
CA MET A 72 7.85 12.56 -5.84
C MET A 72 6.50 13.13 -5.43
N LEU A 73 5.67 12.32 -4.77
CA LEU A 73 4.36 12.76 -4.33
C LEU A 73 4.42 13.82 -3.23
N CYS A 74 5.49 13.84 -2.44
CA CYS A 74 5.71 14.85 -1.42
C CYS A 74 6.25 16.17 -1.99
N SER A 75 6.69 16.19 -3.24
CA SER A 75 7.18 17.39 -3.95
C SER A 75 8.26 18.15 -3.20
N VAL A 76 9.28 17.45 -2.68
CA VAL A 76 10.32 18.08 -1.86
C VAL A 76 11.65 18.19 -2.56
N LYS A 77 12.44 19.19 -2.15
CA LYS A 77 13.77 19.46 -2.69
C LYS A 77 14.80 18.41 -2.26
N ASN A 78 14.69 17.92 -1.02
CA ASN A 78 15.60 16.89 -0.50
C ASN A 78 14.95 15.52 -0.66
N LYS A 79 15.14 14.94 -1.83
CA LYS A 79 14.53 13.65 -2.17
C LYS A 79 15.08 12.49 -1.35
N ASP A 80 16.36 12.52 -0.99
CA ASP A 80 17.01 11.37 -0.35
C ASP A 80 16.37 10.98 0.98
N GLY A 81 16.10 11.96 1.84
CA GLY A 81 15.43 11.72 3.11
C GLY A 81 14.03 11.17 2.94
N PHE A 82 13.30 11.66 1.94
CA PHE A 82 11.93 11.21 1.67
C PHE A 82 11.89 9.84 1.00
N VAL A 83 12.87 9.52 0.15
CA VAL A 83 13.01 8.18 -0.42
C VAL A 83 13.21 7.17 0.72
N GLU A 84 14.12 7.46 1.64
CA GLU A 84 14.37 6.58 2.79
C GLU A 84 13.14 6.46 3.69
N ALA A 85 12.41 7.55 3.91
CA ALA A 85 11.17 7.52 4.69
C ALA A 85 10.12 6.63 4.01
N GLY A 86 9.95 6.74 2.71
CA GLY A 86 9.02 5.91 1.95
C GLY A 86 9.38 4.44 2.01
N LYS A 87 10.66 4.11 1.86
CA LYS A 87 11.17 2.74 1.98
C LYS A 87 10.89 2.17 3.38
N THR A 88 11.16 2.96 4.40
CA THR A 88 10.94 2.54 5.80
C THR A 88 9.48 2.26 6.06
N VAL A 89 8.60 3.16 5.64
CA VAL A 89 7.14 2.98 5.81
C VAL A 89 6.68 1.74 5.05
N TRP A 90 7.12 1.57 3.82
CA TRP A 90 6.75 0.40 3.01
C TRP A 90 7.18 -0.90 3.69
N ASN A 91 8.44 -0.98 4.10
CA ASN A 91 8.99 -2.19 4.71
C ASN A 91 8.31 -2.53 6.03
N LEU A 92 8.02 -1.52 6.87
CA LEU A 92 7.29 -1.72 8.11
C LEU A 92 5.86 -2.17 7.85
N ALA A 93 5.18 -1.56 6.89
CA ALA A 93 3.81 -1.92 6.55
C ALA A 93 3.73 -3.37 6.06
N VAL A 94 4.62 -3.77 5.17
CA VAL A 94 4.69 -5.13 4.66
C VAL A 94 4.89 -6.13 5.81
N ASP A 95 5.85 -5.86 6.69
CA ASP A 95 6.16 -6.73 7.82
C ASP A 95 4.96 -6.87 8.77
N ILE A 96 4.32 -5.77 9.12
CA ILE A 96 3.17 -5.77 10.02
C ILE A 96 1.99 -6.52 9.39
N ILE A 97 1.71 -6.27 8.14
CA ILE A 97 0.58 -6.89 7.44
C ILE A 97 0.80 -8.40 7.30
N GLU A 98 2.02 -8.82 6.94
CA GLU A 98 2.36 -10.24 6.86
C GLU A 98 2.16 -10.94 8.19
N LYS A 99 2.58 -10.33 9.29
CA LYS A 99 2.41 -10.86 10.64
C LYS A 99 0.94 -10.98 11.03
N GLU A 100 0.13 -9.98 10.68
CA GLU A 100 -1.30 -10.02 10.97
C GLU A 100 -2.02 -11.08 10.15
N ILE A 101 -1.64 -11.29 8.89
CA ILE A 101 -2.17 -12.36 8.06
C ILE A 101 -1.84 -13.72 8.67
N GLU A 102 -0.62 -13.90 9.13
CA GLU A 102 -0.16 -15.11 9.78
C GLU A 102 -0.94 -15.39 11.06
N LYS A 103 -1.15 -14.38 11.91
CA LYS A 103 -1.96 -14.49 13.13
C LYS A 103 -3.42 -14.86 12.85
N ALA A 104 -3.97 -14.33 11.76
CA ALA A 104 -5.35 -14.63 11.38
C ALA A 104 -5.53 -16.05 10.84
N GLY A 105 -4.43 -16.77 10.61
CA GLY A 105 -4.48 -18.16 10.16
C GLY A 105 -4.77 -18.34 8.68
N PHE A 106 -4.60 -17.29 7.87
CA PHE A 106 -4.70 -17.44 6.42
C PHE A 106 -3.51 -18.23 5.90
N LYS A 107 -3.78 -19.28 5.20
CA LYS A 107 -2.75 -20.14 4.64
C LYS A 107 -2.85 -20.16 3.13
N TYR A 108 -1.69 -20.27 2.50
CA TYR A 108 -1.61 -20.58 1.08
C TYR A 108 -2.08 -21.99 0.85
N ILE A 109 -2.83 -22.14 -0.18
CA ILE A 109 -3.22 -23.47 -0.64
C ILE A 109 -2.66 -23.67 -2.03
#